data_e78991d7d97517ee894907acaff5aff1
#
_entry.id   e78991d7d97517ee894907acaff5aff1
#
_cell.length_a   1.000
_cell.length_b   1.000
_cell.length_c   1.000
_cell.angle_alpha   90.00
_cell.angle_beta   90.00
_cell.angle_gamma   90.00
#
_symmetry.space_group_name_H-M   'P 1'
#
loop_
_entity.id
_entity.type
_entity.pdbx_description
1 polymer ?
#
loop_
_entity_poly.entity_id
_entity_poly.type
_entity_poly.pdbx_seq_one_letter_code
_entity_poly.pdbx_strand_id
1 'polypeptide(L)'
;MNVSVKHVNLLTLMNLAWEQHIMWTRMLLISIADNLGDLDATRARLLQNHKDIVNIFRRYYGNTVANKIEMLLTERLEIGERLIVALKNNNKRLVAELDAKWHKNADEMADFFNSINPYYSREMLKKMFYEHLNLTYEEVNARLKRDYRVDIRAFDKVQQEILDMSEFFVNGIVKQFSNLF
;
A
#
# COMPACT_ATOMS: atom_id res chain seq x y z
N MET A 1 24.04 11.01 -14.45
CA MET A 1 24.45 10.40 -13.16
C MET A 1 24.54 8.89 -13.37
N ASN A 2 25.66 8.26 -13.03
CA ASN A 2 25.74 6.79 -13.08
C ASN A 2 24.92 6.23 -11.91
N VAL A 3 23.84 5.55 -12.22
CA VAL A 3 23.02 4.83 -11.22
C VAL A 3 23.81 3.60 -10.79
N SER A 4 24.03 3.42 -9.49
CA SER A 4 24.78 2.25 -8.98
C SER A 4 23.98 0.96 -9.11
N VAL A 5 24.66 -0.17 -9.20
CA VAL A 5 24.02 -1.50 -9.19
C VAL A 5 23.19 -1.71 -7.93
N LYS A 6 23.64 -1.21 -6.79
CA LYS A 6 22.91 -1.31 -5.51
C LYS A 6 21.57 -0.53 -5.55
N HIS A 7 21.56 0.65 -6.18
CA HIS A 7 20.33 1.42 -6.37
C HIS A 7 19.34 0.65 -7.26
N VAL A 8 19.81 0.13 -8.40
CA VAL A 8 18.96 -0.69 -9.29
C VAL A 8 18.39 -1.91 -8.55
N ASN A 9 19.21 -2.61 -7.78
CA ASN A 9 18.76 -3.75 -7.00
C ASN A 9 17.70 -3.38 -5.94
N LEU A 10 17.89 -2.25 -5.25
CA LEU A 10 16.89 -1.77 -4.30
C LEU A 10 15.57 -1.42 -5.00
N LEU A 11 15.62 -0.71 -6.11
CA LEU A 11 14.42 -0.36 -6.88
C LEU A 11 13.69 -1.61 -7.38
N THR A 12 14.42 -2.60 -7.89
CA THR A 12 13.84 -3.87 -8.33
C THR A 12 13.12 -4.61 -7.18
N LEU A 13 13.75 -4.67 -6.01
CA LEU A 13 13.15 -5.32 -4.83
C LEU A 13 11.91 -4.55 -4.34
N MET A 14 11.98 -3.22 -4.32
CA MET A 14 10.87 -2.38 -3.88
C MET A 14 9.69 -2.50 -4.85
N ASN A 15 9.93 -2.40 -6.16
CA ASN A 15 8.89 -2.58 -7.18
C ASN A 15 8.22 -3.94 -7.04
N LEU A 16 9.00 -5.02 -6.94
CA LEU A 16 8.46 -6.37 -6.78
C LEU A 16 7.57 -6.49 -5.53
N ALA A 17 8.02 -5.95 -4.40
CA ALA A 17 7.28 -6.03 -3.14
C ALA A 17 5.97 -5.24 -3.20
N TRP A 18 5.97 -4.04 -3.80
CA TRP A 18 4.77 -3.21 -3.93
C TRP A 18 3.83 -3.72 -5.03
N GLU A 19 4.32 -4.24 -6.15
CA GLU A 19 3.46 -4.91 -7.14
C GLU A 19 2.77 -6.14 -6.53
N GLN A 20 3.49 -6.96 -5.76
CA GLN A 20 2.88 -8.07 -5.03
C GLN A 20 1.82 -7.59 -4.05
N HIS A 21 2.03 -6.43 -3.41
CA HIS A 21 1.04 -5.83 -2.50
C HIS A 21 -0.29 -5.58 -3.21
N ILE A 22 -0.28 -4.86 -4.31
CA ILE A 22 -1.52 -4.54 -5.05
C ILE A 22 -2.17 -5.79 -5.68
N MET A 23 -1.36 -6.74 -6.16
CA MET A 23 -1.87 -8.01 -6.68
C MET A 23 -2.61 -8.82 -5.61
N TRP A 24 -2.01 -8.98 -4.43
CA TRP A 24 -2.65 -9.72 -3.33
C TRP A 24 -3.83 -8.95 -2.73
N THR A 25 -3.79 -7.61 -2.72
CA THR A 25 -4.93 -6.76 -2.36
C THR A 25 -6.09 -6.97 -3.34
N ARG A 26 -5.80 -7.01 -4.65
CA ARG A 26 -6.81 -7.32 -5.67
C ARG A 26 -7.40 -8.72 -5.50
N MET A 27 -6.58 -9.73 -5.24
CA MET A 27 -7.08 -11.09 -4.97
C MET A 27 -7.97 -11.12 -3.73
N LEU A 28 -7.59 -10.42 -2.67
CA LEU A 28 -8.41 -10.28 -1.46
C LEU A 28 -9.75 -9.61 -1.76
N LEU A 29 -9.75 -8.51 -2.52
CA LEU A 29 -10.97 -7.84 -2.98
C LEU A 29 -11.89 -8.79 -3.75
N ILE A 30 -11.33 -9.56 -4.68
CA ILE A 30 -12.08 -10.54 -5.48
C ILE A 30 -12.69 -11.61 -4.57
N SER A 31 -11.90 -12.16 -3.65
CA SER A 31 -12.35 -13.18 -2.70
C SER A 31 -13.49 -12.68 -1.82
N ILE A 32 -13.42 -11.43 -1.33
CA ILE A 32 -14.50 -10.81 -0.55
C ILE A 32 -15.72 -10.56 -1.43
N ALA A 33 -15.54 -9.99 -2.62
CA ALA A 33 -16.64 -9.60 -3.51
C ALA A 33 -17.47 -10.80 -3.93
N ASP A 34 -16.82 -11.90 -4.27
CA ASP A 34 -17.45 -13.09 -4.85
C ASP A 34 -17.63 -14.26 -3.83
N ASN A 35 -17.31 -14.04 -2.53
CA ASN A 35 -17.38 -15.04 -1.45
C ASN A 35 -16.56 -16.31 -1.76
N LEU A 36 -15.33 -16.15 -2.23
CA LEU A 36 -14.48 -17.28 -2.56
C LEU A 36 -13.93 -17.96 -1.30
N GLY A 37 -13.67 -19.26 -1.39
CA GLY A 37 -13.18 -20.07 -0.27
C GLY A 37 -11.70 -19.86 0.07
N ASP A 38 -10.96 -19.06 -0.72
CA ASP A 38 -9.54 -18.77 -0.55
C ASP A 38 -9.25 -17.50 0.27
N LEU A 39 -10.27 -16.84 0.81
CA LEU A 39 -10.16 -15.55 1.51
C LEU A 39 -9.09 -15.57 2.60
N ASP A 40 -9.09 -16.57 3.47
CA ASP A 40 -8.13 -16.63 4.59
C ASP A 40 -6.70 -16.87 4.09
N ALA A 41 -6.52 -17.69 3.07
CA ALA A 41 -5.22 -17.94 2.46
C ALA A 41 -4.67 -16.68 1.76
N THR A 42 -5.52 -15.96 1.05
CA THR A 42 -5.18 -14.70 0.37
C THR A 42 -4.80 -13.62 1.38
N ARG A 43 -5.58 -13.48 2.47
CA ARG A 43 -5.27 -12.57 3.58
C ARG A 43 -3.90 -12.90 4.21
N ALA A 44 -3.66 -14.17 4.53
CA ALA A 44 -2.40 -14.60 5.11
C ALA A 44 -1.21 -14.29 4.19
N ARG A 45 -1.37 -14.47 2.88
CA ARG A 45 -0.33 -14.15 1.90
C ARG A 45 -0.09 -12.64 1.78
N LEU A 46 -1.12 -11.79 1.84
CA LEU A 46 -0.99 -10.34 1.84
C LEU A 46 -0.27 -9.85 3.12
N LEU A 47 -0.58 -10.40 4.28
CA LEU A 47 0.15 -10.13 5.53
C LEU A 47 1.62 -10.54 5.44
N GLN A 48 1.94 -11.64 4.76
CA GLN A 48 3.33 -12.01 4.51
C GLN A 48 4.03 -11.00 3.59
N ASN A 49 3.34 -10.47 2.58
CA ASN A 49 3.89 -9.43 1.71
C ASN A 49 4.19 -8.13 2.49
N HIS A 50 3.38 -7.76 3.50
CA HIS A 50 3.71 -6.64 4.39
C HIS A 50 5.07 -6.85 5.07
N LYS A 51 5.36 -8.07 5.53
CA LYS A 51 6.67 -8.41 6.10
C LYS A 51 7.79 -8.29 5.07
N ASP A 52 7.53 -8.68 3.83
CA ASP A 52 8.51 -8.56 2.74
C ASP A 52 8.86 -7.08 2.49
N ILE A 53 7.86 -6.19 2.41
CA ILE A 53 8.04 -4.73 2.31
C ILE A 53 8.82 -4.19 3.51
N VAL A 54 8.37 -4.52 4.72
CA VAL A 54 8.98 -4.07 5.97
C VAL A 54 10.45 -4.48 6.09
N ASN A 55 10.80 -5.68 5.60
CA ASN A 55 12.18 -6.16 5.62
C ASN A 55 13.12 -5.35 4.71
N ILE A 56 12.61 -4.70 3.67
CA ILE A 56 13.40 -3.76 2.87
C ILE A 56 13.75 -2.54 3.73
N PHE A 57 12.79 -1.94 4.40
CA PHE A 57 13.02 -0.79 5.30
C PHE A 57 13.89 -1.17 6.51
N ARG A 58 13.73 -2.38 7.06
CA ARG A 58 14.51 -2.90 8.20
C ARG A 58 16.01 -2.82 7.98
N ARG A 59 16.47 -3.04 6.74
CA ARG A 59 17.89 -3.01 6.38
C ARG A 59 18.53 -1.63 6.57
N TYR A 60 17.74 -0.57 6.48
CA TYR A 60 18.21 0.82 6.54
C TYR A 60 17.85 1.51 7.86
N TYR A 61 16.68 1.23 8.40
CA TYR A 61 16.11 1.96 9.54
C TYR A 61 16.08 1.13 10.83
N GLY A 62 16.42 -0.16 10.78
CA GLY A 62 16.44 -1.05 11.95
C GLY A 62 15.06 -1.53 12.40
N ASN A 63 15.04 -2.31 13.50
CA ASN A 63 13.85 -3.05 13.92
C ASN A 63 12.72 -2.15 14.43
N THR A 64 13.01 -1.12 15.20
CA THR A 64 12.00 -0.23 15.80
C THR A 64 11.15 0.44 14.71
N VAL A 65 11.79 1.00 13.69
CA VAL A 65 11.12 1.63 12.56
C VAL A 65 10.34 0.60 11.76
N ALA A 66 10.96 -0.53 11.44
CA ALA A 66 10.34 -1.61 10.69
C ALA A 66 9.06 -2.13 11.35
N ASN A 67 9.08 -2.36 12.65
CA ASN A 67 7.91 -2.82 13.40
C ASN A 67 6.77 -1.79 13.40
N LYS A 68 7.09 -0.48 13.42
CA LYS A 68 6.06 0.56 13.30
C LYS A 68 5.43 0.59 11.91
N ILE A 69 6.24 0.39 10.84
CA ILE A 69 5.72 0.27 9.47
C ILE A 69 4.79 -0.95 9.35
N GLU A 70 5.20 -2.10 9.90
CA GLU A 70 4.38 -3.33 9.89
C GLU A 70 3.03 -3.11 10.57
N MET A 71 3.03 -2.45 11.73
CA MET A 71 1.80 -2.12 12.45
C MET A 71 0.87 -1.24 11.62
N LEU A 72 1.39 -0.17 11.00
CA LEU A 72 0.59 0.74 10.19
C LEU A 72 0.02 0.08 8.92
N LEU A 73 0.81 -0.77 8.25
CA LEU A 73 0.34 -1.53 7.09
C LEU A 73 -0.73 -2.56 7.47
N THR A 74 -0.57 -3.24 8.61
CA THR A 74 -1.55 -4.22 9.10
C THR A 74 -2.87 -3.53 9.45
N GLU A 75 -2.83 -2.41 10.20
CA GLU A 75 -4.00 -1.61 10.50
C GLU A 75 -4.72 -1.13 9.23
N ARG A 76 -3.95 -0.66 8.23
CA ARG A 76 -4.48 -0.24 6.94
C ARG A 76 -5.24 -1.36 6.23
N LEU A 77 -4.69 -2.58 6.23
CA LEU A 77 -5.35 -3.75 5.65
C LEU A 77 -6.65 -4.07 6.38
N GLU A 78 -6.64 -4.12 7.71
CA GLU A 78 -7.82 -4.45 8.52
C GLU A 78 -8.96 -3.44 8.30
N ILE A 79 -8.63 -2.15 8.20
CA ILE A 79 -9.60 -1.11 7.88
C ILE A 79 -10.15 -1.31 6.47
N GLY A 80 -9.27 -1.54 5.48
CA GLY A 80 -9.63 -1.75 4.08
C GLY A 80 -10.56 -2.96 3.88
N GLU A 81 -10.25 -4.11 4.48
CA GLU A 81 -11.13 -5.29 4.43
C GLU A 81 -12.54 -5.00 4.98
N ARG A 82 -12.60 -4.38 6.13
CA ARG A 82 -13.88 -4.01 6.76
C ARG A 82 -14.66 -3.01 5.90
N LEU A 83 -13.95 -2.08 5.24
CA LEU A 83 -14.55 -1.11 4.31
C LEU A 83 -15.15 -1.82 3.09
N ILE A 84 -14.42 -2.78 2.49
CA ILE A 84 -14.93 -3.58 1.36
C ILE A 84 -16.20 -4.33 1.77
N VAL A 85 -16.20 -4.98 2.93
CA VAL A 85 -17.39 -5.70 3.46
C VAL A 85 -18.54 -4.73 3.73
N ALA A 86 -18.28 -3.55 4.28
CA ALA A 86 -19.31 -2.54 4.52
C ALA A 86 -19.93 -2.01 3.22
N LEU A 87 -19.11 -1.79 2.19
CA LEU A 87 -19.56 -1.41 0.84
C LEU A 87 -20.42 -2.51 0.21
N LYS A 88 -19.96 -3.76 0.26
CA LYS A 88 -20.70 -4.92 -0.23
C LYS A 88 -22.09 -5.05 0.41
N ASN A 89 -22.20 -4.76 1.68
CA ASN A 89 -23.43 -4.83 2.47
C ASN A 89 -24.26 -3.52 2.42
N ASN A 90 -23.86 -2.51 1.63
CA ASN A 90 -24.51 -1.20 1.55
C ASN A 90 -24.68 -0.47 2.90
N ASN A 91 -23.78 -0.73 3.86
CA ASN A 91 -23.79 -0.09 5.18
C ASN A 91 -23.11 1.29 5.14
N LYS A 92 -23.85 2.31 4.65
CA LYS A 92 -23.35 3.68 4.44
C LYS A 92 -22.72 4.31 5.67
N ARG A 93 -23.28 4.06 6.87
CA ARG A 93 -22.74 4.61 8.12
C ARG A 93 -21.35 4.04 8.42
N LEU A 94 -21.22 2.72 8.34
CA LEU A 94 -19.95 2.05 8.58
C LEU A 94 -18.91 2.39 7.51
N VAL A 95 -19.32 2.55 6.25
CA VAL A 95 -18.46 3.02 5.15
C VAL A 95 -17.85 4.38 5.50
N ALA A 96 -18.65 5.36 5.89
CA ALA A 96 -18.16 6.71 6.25
C ALA A 96 -17.19 6.67 7.45
N GLU A 97 -17.48 5.84 8.46
CA GLU A 97 -16.61 5.67 9.63
C GLU A 97 -15.26 5.05 9.25
N LEU A 98 -15.28 3.99 8.44
CA LEU A 98 -14.06 3.28 8.05
C LEU A 98 -13.22 4.08 7.04
N ASP A 99 -13.85 4.81 6.14
CA ASP A 99 -13.18 5.72 5.22
C ASP A 99 -12.40 6.81 5.98
N ALA A 100 -13.03 7.43 6.99
CA ALA A 100 -12.36 8.40 7.85
C ALA A 100 -11.15 7.78 8.60
N LYS A 101 -11.28 6.56 9.10
CA LYS A 101 -10.17 5.82 9.75
C LYS A 101 -9.05 5.49 8.75
N TRP A 102 -9.38 5.13 7.52
CA TRP A 102 -8.42 4.81 6.48
C TRP A 102 -7.57 6.01 6.09
N HIS A 103 -8.21 7.19 5.96
CA HIS A 103 -7.53 8.46 5.73
C HIS A 103 -6.67 8.88 6.92
N LYS A 104 -7.14 8.68 8.16
CA LYS A 104 -6.35 8.93 9.36
C LYS A 104 -5.10 8.07 9.42
N ASN A 105 -5.21 6.78 9.10
CA ASN A 105 -4.04 5.90 9.00
C ASN A 105 -3.06 6.39 7.92
N ALA A 106 -3.54 6.89 6.78
CA ALA A 106 -2.69 7.48 5.75
C ALA A 106 -1.95 8.73 6.25
N ASP A 107 -2.59 9.59 7.04
CA ASP A 107 -1.96 10.73 7.68
C ASP A 107 -0.86 10.29 8.67
N GLU A 108 -1.15 9.30 9.51
CA GLU A 108 -0.19 8.74 10.47
C GLU A 108 1.02 8.11 9.75
N MET A 109 0.80 7.42 8.63
CA MET A 109 1.88 6.90 7.79
C MET A 109 2.74 8.03 7.21
N ALA A 110 2.11 9.09 6.68
CA ALA A 110 2.84 10.23 6.11
C ALA A 110 3.69 10.94 7.17
N ASP A 111 3.13 11.15 8.36
CA ASP A 111 3.85 11.75 9.50
C ASP A 111 5.03 10.88 9.95
N PHE A 112 4.81 9.58 10.04
CA PHE A 112 5.84 8.64 10.44
C PHE A 112 6.99 8.57 9.44
N PHE A 113 6.71 8.38 8.14
CA PHE A 113 7.76 8.34 7.13
C PHE A 113 8.54 9.66 7.01
N ASN A 114 7.86 10.80 7.10
CA ASN A 114 8.52 12.12 7.16
C ASN A 114 9.46 12.25 8.37
N SER A 115 9.09 11.68 9.52
CA SER A 115 9.89 11.75 10.74
C SER A 115 11.19 10.96 10.68
N ILE A 116 11.26 9.90 9.86
CA ILE A 116 12.42 9.00 9.77
C ILE A 116 13.35 9.32 8.61
N ASN A 117 12.91 10.13 7.66
CA ASN A 117 13.70 10.48 6.48
C ASN A 117 13.44 11.92 6.04
N PRO A 118 14.45 12.81 6.08
CA PRO A 118 14.28 14.23 5.71
C PRO A 118 13.97 14.45 4.23
N TYR A 119 14.15 13.43 3.38
CA TYR A 119 13.81 13.50 1.96
C TYR A 119 12.39 13.02 1.64
N TYR A 120 11.64 12.58 2.65
CA TYR A 120 10.23 12.21 2.51
C TYR A 120 9.34 13.41 2.86
N SER A 121 8.95 14.19 1.86
CA SER A 121 7.99 15.28 2.06
C SER A 121 6.67 14.75 2.59
N ARG A 122 6.22 15.25 3.74
CA ARG A 122 4.93 14.90 4.34
C ARG A 122 3.76 15.14 3.38
N GLU A 123 3.78 16.28 2.69
CA GLU A 123 2.72 16.65 1.75
C GLU A 123 2.67 15.70 0.56
N MET A 124 3.85 15.33 0.02
CA MET A 124 3.92 14.38 -1.08
C MET A 124 3.45 12.99 -0.65
N LEU A 125 3.90 12.49 0.50
CA LEU A 125 3.45 11.22 1.06
C LEU A 125 1.93 11.19 1.26
N LYS A 126 1.38 12.24 1.86
CA LYS A 126 -0.07 12.37 2.05
C LYS A 126 -0.82 12.33 0.73
N LYS A 127 -0.33 13.09 -0.28
CA LYS A 127 -0.92 13.07 -1.63
C LYS A 127 -0.92 11.66 -2.22
N MET A 128 0.22 10.97 -2.20
CA MET A 128 0.36 9.62 -2.75
C MET A 128 -0.53 8.61 -2.00
N PHE A 129 -0.52 8.61 -0.67
CA PHE A 129 -1.38 7.72 0.09
C PHE A 129 -2.87 7.97 -0.14
N TYR A 130 -3.30 9.24 -0.27
CA TYR A 130 -4.69 9.56 -0.56
C TYR A 130 -5.08 9.16 -1.98
N GLU A 131 -4.20 9.36 -2.96
CA GLU A 131 -4.42 8.91 -4.33
C GLU A 131 -4.59 7.38 -4.39
N HIS A 132 -3.70 6.65 -3.70
CA HIS A 132 -3.81 5.19 -3.57
C HIS A 132 -5.15 4.76 -2.96
N LEU A 133 -5.62 5.42 -1.88
CA LEU A 133 -6.92 5.13 -1.30
C LEU A 133 -8.07 5.36 -2.29
N ASN A 134 -8.05 6.50 -2.98
CA ASN A 134 -9.09 6.86 -3.95
C ASN A 134 -9.16 5.87 -5.12
N LEU A 135 -8.00 5.49 -5.67
CA LEU A 135 -7.92 4.53 -6.77
C LEU A 135 -8.37 3.13 -6.33
N THR A 136 -7.96 2.69 -5.15
CA THR A 136 -8.43 1.42 -4.57
C THR A 136 -9.94 1.45 -4.32
N TYR A 137 -10.49 2.57 -3.84
CA TYR A 137 -11.92 2.73 -3.65
C TYR A 137 -12.69 2.69 -4.98
N GLU A 138 -12.15 3.29 -6.06
CA GLU A 138 -12.70 3.20 -7.42
C GLU A 138 -12.75 1.73 -7.88
N GLU A 139 -11.65 0.99 -7.71
CA GLU A 139 -11.54 -0.43 -8.05
C GLU A 139 -12.58 -1.27 -7.28
N VAL A 140 -12.65 -1.09 -5.95
CA VAL A 140 -13.61 -1.81 -5.08
C VAL A 140 -15.05 -1.58 -5.55
N ASN A 141 -15.44 -0.32 -5.78
CA ASN A 141 -16.80 0.00 -6.21
C ASN A 141 -17.14 -0.58 -7.58
N ALA A 142 -16.20 -0.51 -8.53
CA ALA A 142 -16.38 -1.08 -9.86
C ALA A 142 -16.54 -2.61 -9.76
N ARG A 143 -15.73 -3.29 -8.98
CA ARG A 143 -15.79 -4.73 -8.76
C ARG A 143 -17.12 -5.16 -8.14
N LEU A 144 -17.56 -4.48 -7.08
CA LEU A 144 -18.82 -4.80 -6.40
C LEU A 144 -20.06 -4.56 -7.30
N LYS A 145 -19.97 -3.59 -8.24
CA LYS A 145 -21.00 -3.34 -9.26
C LYS A 145 -20.91 -4.28 -10.48
N ARG A 146 -19.89 -5.14 -10.53
CA ARG A 146 -19.58 -6.02 -11.66
C ARG A 146 -19.26 -5.27 -12.95
N ASP A 147 -18.79 -4.01 -12.85
CA ASP A 147 -18.25 -3.28 -13.99
C ASP A 147 -16.76 -3.62 -14.15
N TYR A 148 -16.50 -4.80 -14.68
CA TYR A 148 -15.14 -5.34 -14.79
C TYR A 148 -14.23 -4.52 -15.72
N ARG A 149 -14.78 -3.72 -16.64
CA ARG A 149 -13.98 -2.85 -17.50
C ARG A 149 -13.46 -1.63 -16.72
N VAL A 150 -14.30 -1.06 -15.86
CA VAL A 150 -13.89 0.04 -14.97
C VAL A 150 -12.94 -0.48 -13.87
N ASP A 151 -13.25 -1.65 -13.30
CA ASP A 151 -12.41 -2.35 -12.32
C ASP A 151 -10.98 -2.55 -12.84
N ILE A 152 -10.80 -3.10 -14.05
CA ILE A 152 -9.47 -3.31 -14.65
C ILE A 152 -8.76 -1.97 -14.88
N ARG A 153 -9.44 -0.96 -15.42
CA ARG A 153 -8.81 0.36 -15.62
C ARG A 153 -8.40 1.04 -14.33
N ALA A 154 -9.18 0.85 -13.24
CA ALA A 154 -8.82 1.36 -11.92
C ALA A 154 -7.56 0.66 -11.41
N PHE A 155 -7.47 -0.67 -11.56
CA PHE A 155 -6.28 -1.43 -11.20
C PHE A 155 -5.03 -1.01 -11.99
N ASP A 156 -5.15 -0.75 -13.30
CA ASP A 156 -4.03 -0.22 -14.11
C ASP A 156 -3.48 1.09 -13.53
N LYS A 157 -4.37 1.97 -13.04
CA LYS A 157 -3.97 3.22 -12.37
C LYS A 157 -3.31 2.97 -11.02
N VAL A 158 -3.85 2.03 -10.22
CA VAL A 158 -3.23 1.61 -8.95
C VAL A 158 -1.82 1.08 -9.19
N GLN A 159 -1.62 0.29 -10.25
CA GLN A 159 -0.30 -0.25 -10.60
C GLN A 159 0.69 0.87 -10.94
N GLN A 160 0.30 1.86 -11.75
CA GLN A 160 1.19 2.97 -12.06
C GLN A 160 1.53 3.79 -10.81
N GLU A 161 0.52 4.11 -9.99
CA GLU A 161 0.70 4.88 -8.76
C GLU A 161 1.64 4.17 -7.77
N ILE A 162 1.53 2.84 -7.61
CA ILE A 162 2.37 2.09 -6.67
C ILE A 162 3.83 2.03 -7.12
N LEU A 163 4.09 2.03 -8.42
CA LEU A 163 5.46 2.12 -8.96
C LEU A 163 6.08 3.51 -8.71
N ASP A 164 5.30 4.57 -8.89
CA ASP A 164 5.74 5.94 -8.58
C ASP A 164 6.03 6.09 -7.07
N MET A 165 5.21 5.50 -6.21
CA MET A 165 5.42 5.44 -4.76
C MET A 165 6.69 4.64 -4.41
N SER A 166 6.90 3.50 -5.05
CA SER A 166 8.10 2.67 -4.88
C SER A 166 9.37 3.47 -5.21
N GLU A 167 9.39 4.15 -6.34
CA GLU A 167 10.51 5.01 -6.75
C GLU A 167 10.75 6.15 -5.75
N PHE A 168 9.68 6.77 -5.25
CA PHE A 168 9.77 7.82 -4.23
C PHE A 168 10.45 7.31 -2.96
N PHE A 169 10.05 6.14 -2.44
CA PHE A 169 10.69 5.54 -1.28
C PHE A 169 12.16 5.19 -1.52
N VAL A 170 12.47 4.59 -2.66
CA VAL A 170 13.86 4.24 -3.02
C VAL A 170 14.73 5.49 -3.10
N ASN A 171 14.27 6.55 -3.77
CA ASN A 171 15.00 7.80 -3.89
C ASN A 171 15.29 8.45 -2.52
N GLY A 172 14.35 8.38 -1.59
CA GLY A 172 14.58 8.86 -0.23
C GLY A 172 15.62 8.04 0.53
N ILE A 173 15.57 6.70 0.45
CA ILE A 173 16.57 5.80 1.05
C ILE A 173 17.95 6.08 0.48
N VAL A 174 18.09 6.14 -0.84
CA VAL A 174 19.38 6.37 -1.52
C VAL A 174 19.97 7.72 -1.14
N LYS A 175 19.15 8.77 -1.02
CA LYS A 175 19.63 10.09 -0.58
C LYS A 175 20.09 10.09 0.88
N GLN A 176 19.33 9.47 1.78
CA GLN A 176 19.66 9.45 3.21
C GLN A 176 20.89 8.59 3.53
N PHE A 177 21.03 7.47 2.83
CA PHE A 177 22.10 6.50 3.02
C PHE A 177 23.07 6.47 1.83
N SER A 178 23.39 7.64 1.27
CA SER A 178 24.18 7.77 0.03
C SER A 178 25.56 7.10 0.09
N ASN A 179 26.13 6.93 1.29
CA ASN A 179 27.38 6.22 1.50
C ASN A 179 27.28 4.69 1.30
N LEU A 180 26.07 4.15 1.19
CA LEU A 180 25.83 2.70 0.93
C LEU A 180 25.65 2.40 -0.56
N PHE A 181 25.42 3.42 -1.37
CA PHE A 181 25.12 3.32 -2.80
C PHE A 181 26.22 3.92 -3.67
#